data_5f05e055770f4439d27ce9a329b6cc41
#
_entry.id   5f05e055770f4439d27ce9a329b6cc41
#
_cell.length_a   1.000
_cell.length_b   1.000
_cell.length_c   1.000
_cell.angle_alpha   90.00
_cell.angle_beta   90.00
_cell.angle_gamma   90.00
#
_symmetry.space_group_name_H-M   'P 1'
#
loop_
_entity.id
_entity.type
_entity.pdbx_description
1 polymer ?
#
loop_
_entity_poly.entity_id
_entity_poly.type
_entity_poly.pdbx_seq_one_letter_code
_entity_poly.pdbx_strand_id
1 'polypeptide(L)'
;MAEEVSAQVPSDDFQALEEKIYRTIEMYKAAREARSAAERDLGRLRQQLEEREEEVEGLRREMVQLRREREEIRGRVEKMLKQIDTLAQEQAAS
;
A
#
# COMPACT_ATOMS: atom_id res chain seq x y z
N MET A 1 44.10 53.82 -4.23
CA MET A 1 43.10 53.34 -3.28
C MET A 1 41.76 53.06 -3.92
N ALA A 2 41.20 53.91 -4.72
CA ALA A 2 39.89 53.68 -5.38
C ALA A 2 39.92 52.50 -6.36
N GLU A 3 41.02 52.27 -7.05
CA GLU A 3 41.17 51.17 -8.00
C GLU A 3 41.25 49.81 -7.32
N GLU A 4 41.88 49.71 -6.15
CA GLU A 4 41.94 48.45 -5.35
C GLU A 4 40.58 48.09 -4.81
N VAL A 5 39.79 49.04 -4.33
CA VAL A 5 38.43 48.83 -3.83
C VAL A 5 37.51 48.38 -4.96
N SER A 6 37.57 48.98 -6.12
CA SER A 6 36.76 48.58 -7.27
C SER A 6 37.17 47.24 -7.89
N ALA A 7 38.41 46.77 -7.69
CA ALA A 7 38.84 45.44 -8.10
C ALA A 7 38.41 44.34 -7.10
N GLN A 8 38.36 44.64 -5.79
CA GLN A 8 37.92 43.68 -4.75
C GLN A 8 36.42 43.42 -4.76
N VAL A 9 35.59 44.42 -4.98
CA VAL A 9 34.14 44.32 -5.00
C VAL A 9 33.64 43.35 -6.07
N PRO A 10 34.08 43.41 -7.34
CA PRO A 10 33.72 42.44 -8.36
C PRO A 10 34.21 41.02 -8.07
N SER A 11 35.37 40.88 -7.42
CA SER A 11 35.92 39.58 -7.03
C SER A 11 35.08 38.92 -5.92
N ASP A 12 34.68 39.67 -4.89
CA ASP A 12 33.82 39.20 -3.81
C ASP A 12 32.43 38.86 -4.32
N ASP A 13 31.86 39.68 -5.19
CA ASP A 13 30.59 39.41 -5.86
C ASP A 13 30.65 38.16 -6.72
N PHE A 14 31.76 37.95 -7.39
CA PHE A 14 31.99 36.76 -8.20
C PHE A 14 32.07 35.49 -7.35
N GLN A 15 32.77 35.54 -6.22
CA GLN A 15 32.85 34.45 -5.28
C GLN A 15 31.49 34.14 -4.67
N ALA A 16 30.72 35.14 -4.28
CA ALA A 16 29.38 34.98 -3.76
C ALA A 16 28.44 34.33 -4.78
N LEU A 17 28.60 34.70 -6.06
CA LEU A 17 27.86 34.13 -7.17
C LEU A 17 28.25 32.66 -7.39
N GLU A 18 29.53 32.35 -7.36
CA GLU A 18 30.03 30.96 -7.45
C GLU A 18 29.48 30.09 -6.34
N GLU A 19 29.49 30.56 -5.10
CA GLU A 19 28.90 29.84 -3.96
C GLU A 19 27.42 29.61 -4.15
N LYS A 20 26.68 30.61 -4.63
CA LYS A 20 25.25 30.45 -4.91
C LYS A 20 24.99 29.40 -5.99
N ILE A 21 25.76 29.43 -7.06
CA ILE A 21 25.69 28.47 -8.16
C ILE A 21 25.98 27.06 -7.62
N TYR A 22 27.04 26.93 -6.84
CA TYR A 22 27.44 25.66 -6.26
C TYR A 22 26.33 25.09 -5.35
N ARG A 23 25.77 25.92 -4.46
CA ARG A 23 24.65 25.53 -3.60
C ARG A 23 23.43 25.11 -4.41
N THR A 24 23.11 25.86 -5.45
CA THR A 24 21.97 25.56 -6.31
C THR A 24 22.15 24.22 -7.01
N ILE A 25 23.34 23.92 -7.49
CA ILE A 25 23.66 22.63 -8.11
C ILE A 25 23.53 21.49 -7.08
N GLU A 26 24.06 21.68 -5.88
CA GLU A 26 23.96 20.68 -4.81
C GLU A 26 22.50 20.44 -4.37
N MET A 27 21.72 21.50 -4.25
CA MET A 27 20.30 21.42 -3.97
C MET A 27 19.54 20.71 -5.09
N TYR A 28 19.86 20.98 -6.33
CA TYR A 28 19.28 20.34 -7.49
C TYR A 28 19.58 18.82 -7.50
N LYS A 29 20.83 18.46 -7.26
CA LYS A 29 21.24 17.06 -7.18
C LYS A 29 20.50 16.34 -6.06
N ALA A 30 20.45 16.94 -4.88
CA ALA A 30 19.72 16.37 -3.73
C ALA A 30 18.23 16.19 -4.02
N ALA A 31 17.60 17.19 -4.63
CA ALA A 31 16.20 17.13 -5.01
C ALA A 31 15.95 16.04 -6.06
N ARG A 32 16.83 15.90 -7.00
CA ARG A 32 16.77 14.88 -8.06
C ARG A 32 16.89 13.47 -7.47
N GLU A 33 17.81 13.27 -6.53
CA GLU A 33 17.98 12.00 -5.83
C GLU A 33 16.75 11.66 -4.96
N ALA A 34 16.23 12.66 -4.24
CA ALA A 34 15.03 12.50 -3.43
C ALA A 34 13.82 12.13 -4.30
N ARG A 35 13.65 12.77 -5.43
CA ARG A 35 12.62 12.46 -6.41
C ARG A 35 12.74 11.04 -6.95
N SER A 36 13.96 10.64 -7.33
CA SER A 36 14.22 9.30 -7.83
C SER A 36 13.92 8.24 -6.78
N ALA A 37 14.31 8.47 -5.53
CA ALA A 37 14.00 7.58 -4.41
C ALA A 37 12.49 7.50 -4.16
N ALA A 38 11.80 8.63 -4.20
CA ALA A 38 10.34 8.69 -4.03
C ALA A 38 9.62 7.94 -5.16
N GLU A 39 10.07 8.04 -6.39
CA GLU A 39 9.52 7.31 -7.53
C GLU A 39 9.69 5.80 -7.37
N ARG A 40 10.84 5.35 -6.88
CA ARG A 40 11.07 3.93 -6.58
C ARG A 40 10.17 3.43 -5.45
N ASP A 41 10.02 4.21 -4.40
CA ASP A 41 9.14 3.88 -3.27
C ASP A 41 7.68 3.82 -3.72
N LEU A 42 7.26 4.75 -4.57
CA LEU A 42 5.93 4.76 -5.15
C LEU A 42 5.65 3.51 -5.99
N GLY A 43 6.61 3.10 -6.80
CA GLY A 43 6.53 1.87 -7.59
C GLY A 43 6.37 0.64 -6.71
N ARG A 44 7.14 0.57 -5.63
CA ARG A 44 7.06 -0.52 -4.65
C ARG A 44 5.72 -0.55 -3.92
N LEU A 45 5.22 0.60 -3.51
CA LEU A 45 3.92 0.72 -2.85
C LEU A 45 2.77 0.32 -3.77
N ARG A 46 2.82 0.69 -5.03
CA ARG A 46 1.83 0.29 -6.03
C ARG A 46 1.80 -1.23 -6.21
N GLN A 47 2.97 -1.84 -6.26
CA GLN A 47 3.08 -3.29 -6.37
C GLN A 47 2.51 -3.99 -5.13
N GLN A 48 2.84 -3.49 -3.94
CA GLN A 48 2.28 -4.01 -2.69
C GLN A 48 0.76 -3.84 -2.63
N LEU A 49 0.24 -2.73 -3.14
CA LEU A 49 -1.19 -2.49 -3.21
C LEU A 49 -1.90 -3.50 -4.12
N GLU A 50 -1.35 -3.77 -5.29
CA GLU A 50 -1.88 -4.78 -6.21
C GLU A 50 -1.90 -6.16 -5.57
N GLU A 51 -0.81 -6.55 -4.91
CA GLU A 51 -0.72 -7.83 -4.19
C GLU A 51 -1.78 -7.92 -3.08
N ARG A 52 -1.98 -6.85 -2.33
CA ARG A 52 -3.00 -6.78 -1.28
C ARG A 52 -4.41 -6.85 -1.84
N GLU A 53 -4.67 -6.21 -2.95
CA GLU A 53 -5.96 -6.26 -3.62
C GLU A 53 -6.28 -7.68 -4.10
N GLU A 54 -5.29 -8.40 -4.63
CA GLU A 54 -5.43 -9.80 -5.02
C GLU A 54 -5.70 -10.70 -3.81
N GLU A 55 -5.00 -10.48 -2.70
CA GLU A 55 -5.24 -11.20 -1.44
C GLU A 55 -6.65 -10.97 -0.92
N VAL A 56 -7.11 -9.71 -0.94
CA VAL A 56 -8.46 -9.35 -0.49
C VAL A 56 -9.51 -10.03 -1.35
N GLU A 57 -9.34 -10.06 -2.66
CA GLU A 57 -10.26 -10.75 -3.56
C GLU A 57 -10.28 -12.25 -3.30
N GLY A 58 -9.10 -12.86 -3.11
CA GLY A 58 -8.96 -14.25 -2.75
C GLY A 58 -9.70 -14.59 -1.45
N LEU A 59 -9.50 -13.77 -0.42
CA LEU A 59 -10.17 -13.93 0.87
C LEU A 59 -11.69 -13.78 0.76
N ARG A 60 -12.17 -12.86 -0.05
CA ARG A 60 -13.61 -12.70 -0.30
C ARG A 60 -14.22 -13.93 -0.96
N ARG A 61 -13.53 -14.53 -1.91
CA ARG A 61 -13.98 -15.78 -2.56
C ARG A 61 -14.04 -16.93 -1.55
N GLU A 62 -13.01 -17.06 -0.74
CA GLU A 62 -12.97 -18.05 0.34
C GLU A 62 -14.11 -17.85 1.33
N MET A 63 -14.40 -16.62 1.73
CA MET A 63 -15.52 -16.31 2.61
C MET A 63 -16.87 -16.71 2.01
N VAL A 64 -17.07 -16.43 0.73
CA VAL A 64 -18.31 -16.81 0.03
C VAL A 64 -18.45 -18.33 0.00
N GLN A 65 -17.36 -19.04 -0.30
CA GLN A 65 -17.35 -20.50 -0.33
C GLN A 65 -17.61 -21.11 1.05
N LEU A 66 -16.97 -20.58 2.09
CA LEU A 66 -17.17 -21.03 3.47
C LEU A 66 -18.62 -20.81 3.94
N ARG A 67 -19.22 -19.69 3.56
CA ARG A 67 -20.64 -19.45 3.86
C ARG A 67 -21.55 -20.44 3.18
N ARG A 68 -21.30 -20.80 1.93
CA ARG A 68 -22.05 -21.83 1.20
C ARG A 68 -21.92 -23.18 1.87
N GLU A 69 -20.70 -23.57 2.21
CA GLU A 69 -20.43 -24.84 2.92
C GLU A 69 -21.14 -24.86 4.26
N ARG A 70 -21.09 -23.74 4.99
CA ARG A 70 -21.80 -23.61 6.28
C ARG A 70 -23.31 -23.80 6.12
N GLU A 71 -23.90 -23.16 5.10
CA GLU A 71 -25.34 -23.29 4.83
C GLU A 71 -25.72 -24.72 4.41
N GLU A 72 -24.89 -25.37 3.62
CA GLU A 72 -25.09 -26.77 3.25
C GLU A 72 -25.06 -27.69 4.47
N ILE A 73 -24.06 -27.53 5.33
CA ILE A 73 -23.94 -28.31 6.57
C ILE A 73 -25.13 -28.04 7.45
N ARG A 74 -25.54 -26.81 7.61
CA ARG A 74 -26.71 -26.40 8.40
C ARG A 74 -27.97 -27.07 7.89
N GLY A 75 -28.19 -27.06 6.58
CA GLY A 75 -29.31 -27.71 5.94
C GLY A 75 -29.33 -29.24 6.17
N ARG A 76 -28.18 -29.89 6.09
CA ARG A 76 -28.03 -31.31 6.37
C ARG A 76 -28.35 -31.64 7.83
N VAL A 77 -27.84 -30.82 8.75
CA VAL A 77 -28.12 -31.00 10.18
C VAL A 77 -29.62 -30.84 10.49
N GLU A 78 -30.24 -29.81 9.93
CA GLU A 78 -31.69 -29.59 10.09
C GLU A 78 -32.50 -30.76 9.54
N LYS A 79 -32.11 -31.30 8.41
CA LYS A 79 -32.72 -32.46 7.78
C LYS A 79 -32.60 -33.71 8.63
N MET A 80 -31.40 -33.96 9.18
CA MET A 80 -31.15 -35.06 10.09
C MET A 80 -32.01 -34.95 11.38
N LEU A 81 -32.10 -33.75 11.94
CA LEU A 81 -32.90 -33.49 13.14
C LEU A 81 -34.39 -33.78 12.89
N LYS A 82 -34.92 -33.37 11.74
CA LYS A 82 -36.28 -33.69 11.34
C LYS A 82 -36.52 -35.19 11.18
N GLN A 83 -35.57 -35.91 10.60
CA GLN A 83 -35.64 -37.36 10.44
C GLN A 83 -35.63 -38.06 11.79
N ILE A 84 -34.80 -37.61 12.72
CA ILE A 84 -34.75 -38.14 14.10
C ILE A 84 -36.07 -37.87 14.80
N ASP A 85 -36.64 -36.68 14.71
CA ASP A 85 -37.93 -36.33 15.28
C ASP A 85 -39.06 -37.19 14.70
N THR A 86 -39.09 -37.41 13.41
CA THR A 86 -40.07 -38.27 12.75
C THR A 86 -39.98 -39.71 13.24
N LEU A 87 -38.78 -40.24 13.33
CA LEU A 87 -38.56 -41.61 13.87
C LEU A 87 -38.98 -41.71 15.32
N ALA A 88 -38.69 -40.72 16.15
CA ALA A 88 -39.10 -40.70 17.55
C ALA A 88 -40.63 -40.67 17.67
N GLN A 89 -41.33 -39.89 16.85
CA GLN A 89 -42.78 -39.84 16.81
C GLN A 89 -43.40 -41.15 16.33
N GLU A 90 -42.84 -41.80 15.32
CA GLU A 90 -43.28 -43.10 14.83
C GLU A 90 -43.14 -44.19 15.91
N GLN A 91 -42.02 -44.19 16.62
CA GLN A 91 -41.82 -45.13 17.74
C GLN A 91 -42.78 -44.89 18.90
N ALA A 92 -43.08 -43.63 19.19
CA ALA A 92 -44.01 -43.27 20.24
C ALA A 92 -45.49 -43.65 19.89
N ALA A 93 -45.83 -43.64 18.59
CA ALA A 93 -47.15 -43.98 18.09
C ALA A 93 -47.41 -45.51 17.98
N SER A 94 -46.30 -46.24 17.89
CA SER A 94 -46.42 -47.72 17.81
C SER A 94 -46.37 -48.36 19.21
#